data_88ab769fd4de7de5960ca9f1182b80e2
#
_entry.id   88ab769fd4de7de5960ca9f1182b80e2
#
_cell.length_a   1.000
_cell.length_b   1.000
_cell.length_c   1.000
_cell.angle_alpha   90.00
_cell.angle_beta   90.00
_cell.angle_gamma   90.00
#
_symmetry.space_group_name_H-M   'P 1'
#
loop_
_entity.id
_entity.type
_entity.pdbx_description
1 polymer ?
#
loop_
_entity_poly.entity_id
_entity_poly.type
_entity_poly.pdbx_seq_one_letter_code
_entity_poly.pdbx_strand_id
1 'polypeptide(L)' 'MRFTISSEERLAMDVMPTGVVIRRPQGPRGGRMSVIPVRNEDIPFLAKALQQVLSANREVESI' A
#
# COMPACT_ATOMS: atom_id res chain seq x y z
N MET A 1 -10.04 8.12 -7.87
CA MET A 1 -10.34 6.69 -7.74
C MET A 1 -9.61 6.14 -6.52
N ARG A 2 -10.30 5.36 -5.72
CA ARG A 2 -9.74 4.80 -4.49
C ARG A 2 -9.81 3.27 -4.54
N PHE A 3 -8.73 2.63 -4.16
CA PHE A 3 -8.66 1.18 -3.99
C PHE A 3 -8.49 0.83 -2.52
N THR A 4 -9.23 -0.16 -2.04
CA THR A 4 -9.00 -0.71 -0.71
C THR A 4 -7.91 -1.78 -0.81
N ILE A 5 -6.82 -1.58 -0.07
CA ILE A 5 -5.73 -2.56 -0.01
C ILE A 5 -6.03 -3.59 1.06
N SER A 6 -6.47 -3.15 2.23
CA SER A 6 -6.84 -4.04 3.32
C SER A 6 -7.99 -3.41 4.10
N SER A 7 -9.13 -4.10 4.16
CA SER A 7 -10.29 -3.62 4.91
C SER A 7 -10.06 -3.74 6.42
N GLU A 8 -9.35 -4.76 6.87
CA GLU A 8 -9.05 -4.96 8.29
C GLU A 8 -8.16 -3.85 8.83
N GLU A 9 -7.13 -3.48 8.07
CA GLU A 9 -6.20 -2.43 8.44
C GLU A 9 -6.68 -1.04 8.03
N ARG A 10 -7.79 -0.96 7.32
CA ARG A 10 -8.33 0.27 6.73
C ARG A 10 -7.31 0.97 5.82
N LEU A 11 -6.52 0.17 5.15
CA LEU A 11 -5.48 0.64 4.24
C LEU A 11 -6.08 0.89 2.87
N ALA A 12 -5.95 2.09 2.37
CA ALA A 12 -6.49 2.49 1.07
C ALA A 12 -5.46 3.22 0.25
N MET A 13 -5.67 3.22 -1.05
CA MET A 13 -4.82 3.89 -2.01
C MET A 13 -5.67 4.80 -2.89
N ASP A 14 -5.37 6.09 -2.89
CA ASP A 14 -6.00 7.07 -3.77
C ASP A 14 -5.16 7.28 -5.01
N VAL A 15 -5.77 7.16 -6.18
CA VAL A 15 -5.08 7.35 -7.46
C VAL A 15 -5.19 8.82 -7.86
N MET A 16 -4.04 9.40 -8.18
CA MET A 16 -3.91 10.79 -8.60
C MET A 16 -3.15 10.88 -9.92
N PRO A 17 -3.26 11.99 -10.67
CA PRO A 17 -2.53 12.12 -11.94
C PRO A 17 -1.02 12.00 -11.81
N THR A 18 -0.47 12.38 -10.65
CA THR A 18 0.98 12.36 -10.41
C THR A 18 1.49 11.09 -9.77
N GLY A 19 0.58 10.21 -9.34
CA GLY A 19 0.96 8.97 -8.67
C GLY A 19 -0.17 8.44 -7.81
N VAL A 20 0.19 7.84 -6.68
CA VAL A 20 -0.78 7.30 -5.73
C VAL A 20 -0.45 7.79 -4.33
N VAL A 21 -1.46 7.81 -3.47
CA VAL A 21 -1.30 8.14 -2.06
C VAL A 21 -1.85 6.99 -1.25
N ILE A 22 -0.99 6.37 -0.44
CA ILE A 22 -1.41 5.28 0.45
C ILE A 22 -1.81 5.90 1.77
N ARG A 23 -3.01 5.58 2.24
CA ARG A 23 -3.59 6.13 3.46
C ARG A 23 -3.91 5.02 4.45
N ARG A 24 -3.57 5.28 5.71
CA ARG A 24 -3.88 4.39 6.81
C ARG A 24 -4.28 5.22 8.04
N PRO A 25 -5.51 5.08 8.55
CA PRO A 25 -5.89 5.73 9.81
C PRO A 25 -5.07 5.15 10.96
N GLN A 26 -4.65 6.02 11.86
CA GLN A 26 -3.93 5.61 13.06
C GLN A 26 -4.82 5.81 14.28
N GLY A 27 -4.82 4.80 15.14
CA GLY A 27 -5.60 4.82 16.36
C GLY A 27 -7.05 4.40 16.17
N PRO A 28 -7.73 4.03 17.27
CA PRO A 28 -9.08 3.46 17.21
C PRO A 28 -10.15 4.44 16.76
N ARG A 29 -9.89 5.74 16.87
CA ARG A 29 -10.86 6.78 16.49
C ARG A 29 -10.50 7.50 15.20
N GLY A 30 -9.44 7.07 14.52
CA GLY A 30 -9.05 7.67 13.25
C GLY A 30 -8.64 9.14 13.35
N GLY A 31 -8.14 9.57 14.51
CA GLY A 31 -7.76 10.96 14.73
C GLY A 31 -6.54 11.42 13.96
N ARG A 32 -5.71 10.49 13.51
CA ARG A 32 -4.55 10.78 12.67
C ARG A 32 -4.55 9.84 11.48
N MET A 33 -3.97 10.29 10.39
CA MET A 33 -3.84 9.49 9.18
C MET A 33 -2.40 9.49 8.71
N SER A 34 -1.84 8.30 8.54
CA SER A 34 -0.58 8.14 7.84
C SER A 34 -0.80 8.25 6.35
N VAL A 35 -0.02 9.08 5.70
CA VAL A 35 -0.13 9.32 4.27
C VAL A 35 1.24 9.13 3.63
N ILE A 36 1.32 8.23 2.65
CA ILE A 36 2.57 7.94 1.93
C ILE A 36 2.34 8.20 0.45
N PRO A 37 2.87 9.30 -0.08
CA PRO A 37 2.77 9.56 -1.52
C PRO A 37 3.81 8.74 -2.29
N VAL A 38 3.41 8.20 -3.43
CA VAL A 38 4.29 7.48 -4.35
C VAL A 38 4.10 8.07 -5.75
N ARG A 39 5.17 8.61 -6.32
CA ARG A 39 5.12 9.21 -7.65
C ARG A 39 4.99 8.14 -8.74
N ASN A 40 4.44 8.53 -9.89
CA ASN A 40 4.33 7.63 -11.04
C ASN A 40 5.67 6.97 -11.40
N GLU A 41 6.75 7.73 -11.35
CA GLU A 41 8.10 7.24 -11.70
C GLU A 41 8.62 6.20 -10.70
N ASP A 42 8.10 6.19 -9.48
CA ASP A 42 8.51 5.24 -8.43
C ASP A 42 7.61 4.00 -8.35
N ILE A 43 6.46 4.03 -9.02
CA ILE A 43 5.52 2.90 -8.99
C ILE A 43 6.13 1.59 -9.49
N PRO A 44 6.89 1.57 -10.61
CA PRO A 44 7.51 0.32 -11.07
C PRO A 44 8.45 -0.30 -10.04
N PHE A 45 9.19 0.52 -9.32
CA PHE A 45 10.10 0.03 -8.28
C PHE A 45 9.33 -0.56 -7.10
N LEU A 46 8.27 0.12 -6.68
CA LEU A 46 7.40 -0.37 -5.62
C LEU A 46 6.74 -1.69 -6.01
N ALA A 47 6.23 -1.79 -7.22
CA ALA A 47 5.59 -3.00 -7.73
C ALA A 47 6.57 -4.16 -7.73
N LYS A 48 7.80 -3.94 -8.18
CA LYS A 48 8.84 -4.97 -8.20
C LYS A 48 9.20 -5.43 -6.78
N ALA A 49 9.34 -4.49 -5.86
CA ALA A 49 9.64 -4.81 -4.47
C ALA A 49 8.53 -5.64 -3.84
N LEU A 50 7.27 -5.29 -4.09
CA LEU A 50 6.12 -6.03 -3.57
C LEU A 50 6.07 -7.45 -4.14
N GLN A 51 6.40 -7.64 -5.42
CA GLN A 51 6.46 -8.96 -6.02
C GLN A 51 7.55 -9.82 -5.37
N GLN A 52 8.70 -9.25 -5.06
CA GLN A 52 9.77 -9.96 -4.38
C GLN A 52 9.36 -10.39 -2.98
N VAL A 53 8.69 -9.51 -2.24
CA VAL A 53 8.18 -9.83 -0.91
C VAL A 53 7.16 -10.96 -0.97
N LEU A 54 6.26 -10.90 -1.93
CA LEU A 54 5.23 -11.92 -2.11
C LEU A 54 5.85 -13.29 -2.43
N SER A 55 6.85 -13.33 -3.30
CA SER A 55 7.57 -14.57 -3.64
C SER A 55 8.26 -15.15 -2.41
N ALA A 56 8.95 -14.33 -1.63
CA ALA A 56 9.63 -14.78 -0.43
C ALA A 56 8.63 -15.36 0.60
N ASN A 57 7.49 -14.68 0.78
CA ASN A 57 6.48 -15.16 1.71
C ASN A 57 5.84 -16.48 1.26
N ARG A 58 5.66 -16.67 -0.03
CA ARG A 58 5.14 -17.93 -0.58
C ARG A 58 6.10 -19.09 -0.36
N GLU A 59 7.41 -18.85 -0.50
CA GLU A 59 8.42 -19.87 -0.22
C GLU A 59 8.41 -20.29 1.23
N VAL A 60 8.24 -19.33 2.15
CA VAL A 60 8.14 -19.64 3.59
C VAL A 60 6.88 -20.45 3.87
N GLU A 61 5.75 -20.10 3.26
CA GLU A 61 4.47 -20.80 3.47
C GLU A 61 4.46 -22.22 2.91
N SER A 62 5.28 -22.51 1.90
CA SER A 62 5.29 -23.82 1.27
C SER A 62 6.17 -24.85 1.98
N ILE A 63 6.79 -24.47 3.08
CA ILE A 63 7.60 -25.40 3.90
C ILE A 63 6.72 -26.17 4.94
#